data_79c829ef1ddb76c2085b478b512c79bf
#
_entry.id   79c829ef1ddb76c2085b478b512c79bf
#
_cell.length_a   1.000
_cell.length_b   1.000
_cell.length_c   1.000
_cell.angle_alpha   90.00
_cell.angle_beta   90.00
_cell.angle_gamma   90.00
#
_symmetry.space_group_name_H-M   'P 1'
#
loop_
_entity.id
_entity.type
_entity.pdbx_description
1 polymer ?
#
loop_
_entity_poly.entity_id
_entity_poly.type
_entity_poly.pdbx_seq_one_letter_code
_entity_poly.pdbx_strand_id
1 'polypeptide(L)'
;MSQPQPQAKHNPFDALITAASRLTALMERENEALAKCDVSTVTALHEEKQALTRAYCLHVHELKKEPAKLSVVTQVVRDEVKKIMGRFNEVVAINERRLQAVRDANDRVMKVLIDAANQQMPQSTGYSRTGAVAKPYGSSGRVPVPPPVAINRCL
;
A
#
# COMPACT_ATOMS: atom_id res chain seq x y z
N MET A 1 -9.51 10.64 54.79
CA MET A 1 -10.23 9.46 54.22
C MET A 1 -10.29 9.72 52.71
N SER A 2 -9.32 9.18 51.98
CA SER A 2 -9.27 9.29 50.50
C SER A 2 -10.17 8.21 49.93
N GLN A 3 -11.20 8.63 49.19
CA GLN A 3 -12.05 7.70 48.47
C GLN A 3 -11.23 7.08 47.32
N PRO A 4 -11.28 5.76 47.09
CA PRO A 4 -10.69 5.16 45.90
C PRO A 4 -11.52 5.62 44.70
N GLN A 5 -10.84 6.27 43.75
CA GLN A 5 -11.42 6.58 42.43
C GLN A 5 -11.83 5.25 41.77
N PRO A 6 -13.03 5.18 41.16
CA PRO A 6 -13.40 3.99 40.40
C PRO A 6 -12.44 3.85 39.25
N GLN A 7 -11.62 2.81 39.30
CA GLN A 7 -10.82 2.39 38.14
C GLN A 7 -11.79 2.13 37.00
N ALA A 8 -11.76 3.02 36.00
CA ALA A 8 -12.48 2.83 34.75
C ALA A 8 -12.12 1.41 34.27
N LYS A 9 -13.10 0.54 34.13
CA LYS A 9 -12.92 -0.82 33.61
C LYS A 9 -12.28 -0.69 32.25
N HIS A 10 -10.98 -0.89 32.18
CA HIS A 10 -10.21 -0.77 30.95
C HIS A 10 -10.73 -1.83 29.98
N ASN A 11 -11.43 -1.37 28.95
CA ASN A 11 -11.93 -2.24 27.91
C ASN A 11 -10.72 -2.74 27.09
N PRO A 12 -10.50 -4.06 26.99
CA PRO A 12 -9.32 -4.60 26.29
C PRO A 12 -9.27 -4.21 24.82
N PHE A 13 -10.39 -3.73 24.26
CA PHE A 13 -10.45 -3.26 22.87
C PHE A 13 -10.18 -1.77 22.67
N ASP A 14 -10.09 -0.94 23.73
CA ASP A 14 -10.00 0.52 23.59
C ASP A 14 -8.81 0.95 22.73
N ALA A 15 -7.65 0.35 22.95
CA ALA A 15 -6.45 0.65 22.16
C ALA A 15 -6.61 0.23 20.69
N LEU A 16 -7.19 -0.95 20.44
CA LEU A 16 -7.48 -1.44 19.08
C LEU A 16 -8.50 -0.55 18.37
N ILE A 17 -9.60 -0.20 19.05
CA ILE A 17 -10.65 0.68 18.52
C ILE A 17 -10.07 2.04 18.16
N THR A 18 -9.24 2.60 19.03
CA THR A 18 -8.57 3.89 18.78
C THR A 18 -7.64 3.82 17.57
N ALA A 19 -6.80 2.79 17.49
CA ALA A 19 -5.89 2.61 16.35
C ALA A 19 -6.66 2.39 15.05
N ALA A 20 -7.69 1.54 15.05
CA ALA A 20 -8.53 1.28 13.89
C ALA A 20 -9.28 2.54 13.42
N SER A 21 -9.86 3.31 14.34
CA SER A 21 -10.58 4.53 14.01
C SER A 21 -9.67 5.60 13.40
N ARG A 22 -8.47 5.79 13.97
CA ARG A 22 -7.48 6.74 13.43
C ARG A 22 -6.97 6.30 12.05
N LEU A 23 -6.71 5.00 11.87
CA LEU A 23 -6.26 4.45 10.60
C LEU A 23 -7.37 4.55 9.55
N THR A 24 -8.64 4.35 9.92
CA THR A 24 -9.80 4.55 9.04
C THR A 24 -9.86 5.99 8.54
N ALA A 25 -9.82 6.97 9.44
CA ALA A 25 -9.86 8.39 9.09
C ALA A 25 -8.69 8.81 8.19
N LEU A 26 -7.49 8.28 8.43
CA LEU A 26 -6.33 8.54 7.59
C LEU A 26 -6.51 7.94 6.19
N MET A 27 -6.98 6.69 6.09
CA MET A 27 -7.23 6.05 4.80
C MET A 27 -8.39 6.70 4.02
N GLU A 28 -9.38 7.26 4.68
CA GLU A 28 -10.43 8.07 4.03
C GLU A 28 -9.81 9.31 3.36
N ARG A 29 -8.92 10.03 4.05
CA ARG A 29 -8.18 11.18 3.50
C ARG A 29 -7.27 10.75 2.33
N GLU A 30 -6.55 9.64 2.47
CA GLU A 30 -5.73 9.08 1.38
C GLU A 30 -6.59 8.70 0.18
N ASN A 31 -7.75 8.10 0.41
CA ASN A 31 -8.70 7.75 -0.64
C ASN A 31 -9.21 8.98 -1.41
N GLU A 32 -9.44 10.09 -0.73
CA GLU A 32 -9.81 11.35 -1.39
C GLU A 32 -8.65 11.92 -2.21
N ALA A 33 -7.43 11.90 -1.67
CA ALA A 33 -6.23 12.34 -2.36
C ALA A 33 -5.96 11.51 -3.62
N LEU A 34 -6.08 10.17 -3.52
CA LEU A 34 -5.96 9.26 -4.66
C LEU A 34 -7.01 9.53 -5.75
N ALA A 35 -8.25 9.84 -5.36
CA ALA A 35 -9.31 10.19 -6.32
C ALA A 35 -9.03 11.50 -7.07
N LYS A 36 -8.29 12.42 -6.45
CA LYS A 36 -7.89 13.71 -7.02
C LYS A 36 -6.51 13.68 -7.70
N CYS A 37 -5.84 12.51 -7.72
CA CYS A 37 -4.46 12.36 -8.16
C CYS A 37 -3.47 13.27 -7.40
N ASP A 38 -3.77 13.58 -6.12
CA ASP A 38 -2.92 14.39 -5.26
C ASP A 38 -1.83 13.53 -4.60
N VAL A 39 -0.75 13.34 -5.34
CA VAL A 39 0.42 12.54 -4.92
C VAL A 39 1.10 13.15 -3.69
N SER A 40 1.09 14.49 -3.57
CA SER A 40 1.73 15.19 -2.44
C SER A 40 1.08 14.80 -1.11
N THR A 41 -0.26 14.86 -1.05
CA THR A 41 -1.01 14.45 0.14
C THR A 41 -0.84 12.96 0.43
N VAL A 42 -0.88 12.08 -0.58
CA VAL A 42 -0.66 10.64 -0.39
C VAL A 42 0.72 10.37 0.22
N THR A 43 1.75 11.03 -0.30
CA THR A 43 3.13 10.89 0.22
C THR A 43 3.25 11.40 1.66
N ALA A 44 2.64 12.54 1.98
CA ALA A 44 2.66 13.11 3.32
C ALA A 44 1.97 12.21 4.37
N LEU A 45 0.93 11.45 3.98
CA LEU A 45 0.20 10.54 4.87
C LEU A 45 0.93 9.20 5.09
N HIS A 46 1.94 8.88 4.29
CA HIS A 46 2.57 7.56 4.28
C HIS A 46 3.19 7.14 5.61
N GLU A 47 3.97 8.02 6.24
CA GLU A 47 4.64 7.72 7.51
C GLU A 47 3.65 7.51 8.65
N GLU A 48 2.62 8.39 8.72
CA GLU A 48 1.57 8.25 9.72
C GLU A 48 0.78 6.95 9.52
N LYS A 49 0.47 6.59 8.27
CA LYS A 49 -0.18 5.33 7.93
C LYS A 49 0.62 4.13 8.40
N GLN A 50 1.93 4.12 8.17
CA GLN A 50 2.81 3.05 8.63
C GLN A 50 2.83 2.94 10.15
N ALA A 51 2.93 4.07 10.87
CA ALA A 51 2.94 4.08 12.33
C ALA A 51 1.64 3.55 12.91
N LEU A 52 0.49 3.99 12.38
CA LEU A 52 -0.83 3.52 12.81
C LEU A 52 -1.06 2.04 12.47
N THR A 53 -0.58 1.58 11.32
CA THR A 53 -0.66 0.16 10.93
C THR A 53 0.14 -0.71 11.88
N ARG A 54 1.36 -0.29 12.26
CA ARG A 54 2.16 -1.02 13.27
C ARG A 54 1.45 -1.07 14.62
N ALA A 55 0.89 0.05 15.08
CA ALA A 55 0.13 0.10 16.32
C ALA A 55 -1.10 -0.82 16.29
N TYR A 56 -1.87 -0.80 15.21
CA TYR A 56 -3.00 -1.70 15.00
C TYR A 56 -2.60 -3.17 15.07
N CYS A 57 -1.55 -3.57 14.33
CA CYS A 57 -1.05 -4.94 14.33
C CYS A 57 -0.57 -5.38 15.74
N LEU A 58 0.08 -4.49 16.49
CA LEU A 58 0.51 -4.76 17.85
C LEU A 58 -0.69 -5.07 18.75
N HIS A 59 -1.72 -4.23 18.74
CA HIS A 59 -2.93 -4.43 19.56
C HIS A 59 -3.71 -5.68 19.18
N VAL A 60 -3.78 -6.02 17.88
CA VAL A 60 -4.36 -7.31 17.44
C VAL A 60 -3.56 -8.48 18.00
N HIS A 61 -2.23 -8.39 17.97
CA HIS A 61 -1.37 -9.44 18.51
C HIS A 61 -1.50 -9.61 20.02
N GLU A 62 -1.55 -8.51 20.76
CA GLU A 62 -1.78 -8.52 22.21
C GLU A 62 -3.10 -9.17 22.58
N LEU A 63 -4.19 -8.82 21.88
CA LEU A 63 -5.50 -9.43 22.11
C LEU A 63 -5.52 -10.93 21.82
N LYS A 64 -4.79 -11.39 20.82
CA LYS A 64 -4.67 -12.82 20.49
C LYS A 64 -3.92 -13.61 21.57
N LYS A 65 -3.01 -12.99 22.29
CA LYS A 65 -2.26 -13.64 23.39
C LYS A 65 -3.11 -13.87 24.64
N GLU A 66 -4.16 -13.08 24.83
CA GLU A 66 -4.96 -13.11 26.05
C GLU A 66 -6.45 -13.37 25.78
N PRO A 67 -6.81 -14.56 25.27
CA PRO A 67 -8.19 -14.86 24.90
C PRO A 67 -9.16 -14.82 26.10
N ALA A 68 -8.65 -15.00 27.31
CA ALA A 68 -9.44 -14.90 28.53
C ALA A 68 -10.03 -13.49 28.73
N LYS A 69 -9.35 -12.43 28.32
CA LYS A 69 -9.87 -11.05 28.37
C LYS A 69 -11.07 -10.85 27.44
N LEU A 70 -11.14 -11.61 26.36
CA LEU A 70 -12.22 -11.52 25.38
C LEU A 70 -13.52 -12.15 25.85
N SER A 71 -13.45 -13.12 26.75
CA SER A 71 -14.64 -13.83 27.28
C SER A 71 -15.47 -12.96 28.25
N VAL A 72 -14.85 -11.98 28.88
CA VAL A 72 -15.47 -11.10 29.89
C VAL A 72 -16.15 -9.87 29.28
N VAL A 73 -16.00 -9.66 27.98
CA VAL A 73 -16.50 -8.48 27.25
C VAL A 73 -18.01 -8.56 27.06
N THR A 74 -18.71 -7.48 27.41
CA THR A 74 -20.16 -7.37 27.24
C THR A 74 -20.60 -7.42 25.78
N GLN A 75 -21.85 -7.84 25.51
CA GLN A 75 -22.39 -7.88 24.16
C GLN A 75 -22.38 -6.48 23.49
N VAL A 76 -22.66 -5.42 24.24
CA VAL A 76 -22.64 -4.04 23.75
C VAL A 76 -21.26 -3.66 23.16
N VAL A 77 -20.19 -3.98 23.88
CA VAL A 77 -18.82 -3.71 23.42
C VAL A 77 -18.49 -4.55 22.17
N ARG A 78 -18.93 -5.81 22.13
CA ARG A 78 -18.73 -6.67 20.95
C ARG A 78 -19.40 -6.10 19.71
N ASP A 79 -20.62 -5.57 19.84
CA ASP A 79 -21.36 -5.01 18.71
C ASP A 79 -20.74 -3.68 18.26
N GLU A 80 -20.23 -2.87 19.18
CA GLU A 80 -19.47 -1.66 18.85
C GLU A 80 -18.17 -1.99 18.10
N VAL A 81 -17.38 -2.95 18.57
CA VAL A 81 -16.17 -3.43 17.89
C VAL A 81 -16.50 -3.93 16.47
N LYS A 82 -17.56 -4.74 16.33
CA LYS A 82 -18.00 -5.23 15.01
C LYS A 82 -18.34 -4.09 14.06
N LYS A 83 -19.03 -3.05 14.54
CA LYS A 83 -19.40 -1.88 13.75
C LYS A 83 -18.17 -1.12 13.26
N ILE A 84 -17.22 -0.84 14.16
CA ILE A 84 -15.98 -0.13 13.87
C ILE A 84 -15.11 -0.94 12.89
N MET A 85 -14.95 -2.24 13.14
CA MET A 85 -14.17 -3.12 12.27
C MET A 85 -14.84 -3.32 10.89
N GLY A 86 -16.17 -3.33 10.83
CA GLY A 86 -16.90 -3.34 9.57
C GLY A 86 -16.54 -2.12 8.71
N ARG A 87 -16.64 -0.91 9.29
CA ARG A 87 -16.25 0.33 8.61
C ARG A 87 -14.79 0.35 8.20
N PHE A 88 -13.90 -0.08 9.08
CA PHE A 88 -12.47 -0.20 8.80
C PHE A 88 -12.21 -1.08 7.57
N ASN A 89 -12.81 -2.28 7.52
CA ASN A 89 -12.65 -3.21 6.40
C ASN A 89 -13.17 -2.65 5.07
N GLU A 90 -14.30 -1.93 5.08
CA GLU A 90 -14.82 -1.24 3.90
C GLU A 90 -13.82 -0.21 3.36
N VAL A 91 -13.27 0.63 4.24
CA VAL A 91 -12.32 1.68 3.86
C VAL A 91 -11.01 1.08 3.37
N VAL A 92 -10.51 0.01 4.01
CA VAL A 92 -9.34 -0.76 3.53
C VAL A 92 -9.57 -1.28 2.12
N ALA A 93 -10.71 -1.92 1.85
CA ALA A 93 -11.01 -2.48 0.53
C ALA A 93 -11.10 -1.40 -0.56
N ILE A 94 -11.60 -0.20 -0.23
CA ILE A 94 -11.60 0.95 -1.14
C ILE A 94 -10.16 1.43 -1.40
N ASN A 95 -9.36 1.54 -0.33
CA ASN A 95 -7.98 1.99 -0.41
C ASN A 95 -7.13 1.07 -1.29
N GLU A 96 -7.21 -0.25 -1.06
CA GLU A 96 -6.50 -1.25 -1.87
C GLU A 96 -6.84 -1.14 -3.37
N ARG A 97 -8.14 -1.04 -3.71
CA ARG A 97 -8.57 -0.89 -5.11
C ARG A 97 -8.03 0.38 -5.75
N ARG A 98 -8.00 1.50 -5.03
CA ARG A 98 -7.48 2.77 -5.55
C ARG A 98 -5.98 2.74 -5.74
N LEU A 99 -5.25 2.18 -4.78
CA LEU A 99 -3.80 2.01 -4.89
C LEU A 99 -3.43 1.07 -6.04
N GLN A 100 -4.18 -0.02 -6.25
CA GLN A 100 -3.97 -0.90 -7.39
C GLN A 100 -4.20 -0.18 -8.71
N ALA A 101 -5.27 0.61 -8.83
CA ALA A 101 -5.55 1.40 -10.03
C ALA A 101 -4.42 2.39 -10.36
N VAL A 102 -3.83 3.03 -9.34
CA VAL A 102 -2.66 3.93 -9.53
C VAL A 102 -1.44 3.15 -9.99
N ARG A 103 -1.17 1.97 -9.43
CA ARG A 103 -0.07 1.09 -9.89
C ARG A 103 -0.24 0.71 -11.35
N ASP A 104 -1.44 0.23 -11.72
CA ASP A 104 -1.74 -0.18 -13.10
C ASP A 104 -1.60 0.98 -14.09
N ALA A 105 -1.97 2.19 -13.67
CA ALA A 105 -1.78 3.40 -14.48
C ALA A 105 -0.29 3.73 -14.67
N ASN A 106 0.50 3.69 -13.60
CA ASN A 106 1.94 3.92 -13.66
C ASN A 106 2.64 2.88 -14.54
N ASP A 107 2.29 1.60 -14.42
CA ASP A 107 2.87 0.53 -15.23
C ASP A 107 2.59 0.74 -16.72
N ARG A 108 1.38 1.21 -17.07
CA ARG A 108 1.03 1.56 -18.46
C ARG A 108 1.86 2.73 -18.98
N VAL A 109 2.02 3.79 -18.19
CA VAL A 109 2.84 4.96 -18.57
C VAL A 109 4.29 4.54 -18.77
N MET A 110 4.86 3.76 -17.84
CA MET A 110 6.23 3.26 -17.96
C MET A 110 6.42 2.41 -19.21
N LYS A 111 5.45 1.54 -19.54
CA LYS A 111 5.51 0.75 -20.76
C LYS A 111 5.53 1.62 -22.01
N VAL A 112 4.66 2.63 -22.10
CA VAL A 112 4.63 3.56 -23.24
C VAL A 112 5.95 4.32 -23.38
N LEU A 113 6.54 4.77 -22.26
CA LEU A 113 7.83 5.46 -22.27
C LEU A 113 8.98 4.56 -22.76
N ILE A 114 9.01 3.30 -22.32
CA ILE A 114 10.00 2.32 -22.74
C ILE A 114 9.83 2.02 -24.21
N ASP A 115 8.61 1.80 -24.70
CA ASP A 115 8.33 1.53 -26.10
C ASP A 115 8.73 2.73 -26.98
N ALA A 116 8.43 3.96 -26.55
CA ALA A 116 8.83 5.16 -27.27
C ALA A 116 10.37 5.34 -27.31
N ALA A 117 11.05 5.08 -26.18
CA ALA A 117 12.52 5.13 -26.12
C ALA A 117 13.17 4.10 -27.06
N ASN A 118 12.61 2.87 -27.09
CA ASN A 118 13.10 1.82 -27.98
C ASN A 118 12.88 2.14 -29.48
N GLN A 119 11.79 2.83 -29.81
CA GLN A 119 11.51 3.27 -31.17
C GLN A 119 12.43 4.43 -31.64
N GLN A 120 12.89 5.26 -30.71
CA GLN A 120 13.80 6.38 -31.01
C GLN A 120 15.26 5.97 -31.03
N MET A 121 15.62 4.77 -30.54
CA MET A 121 16.96 4.26 -30.76
C MET A 121 17.17 4.05 -32.28
N PRO A 122 18.05 4.81 -32.95
CA PRO A 122 18.35 4.53 -34.31
C PRO A 122 18.86 3.10 -34.33
N GLN A 123 18.23 2.25 -35.17
CA GLN A 123 18.87 0.99 -35.55
C GLN A 123 20.23 1.39 -36.03
N SER A 124 21.25 1.24 -35.20
CA SER A 124 22.62 1.45 -35.61
C SER A 124 22.86 0.43 -36.69
N THR A 125 22.68 0.88 -37.94
CA THR A 125 23.33 0.23 -39.08
C THR A 125 24.80 0.33 -38.77
N GLY A 126 25.33 -0.72 -38.13
CA GLY A 126 26.73 -0.82 -37.81
C GLY A 126 27.51 -0.69 -39.09
N TYR A 127 28.16 0.47 -39.28
CA TYR A 127 29.17 0.59 -40.31
C TYR A 127 30.24 -0.43 -39.95
N SER A 128 30.28 -1.52 -40.70
CA SER A 128 31.41 -2.43 -40.68
C SER A 128 32.64 -1.61 -41.00
N ARG A 129 33.75 -1.87 -40.28
CA ARG A 129 35.07 -1.26 -40.53
C ARG A 129 35.58 -1.41 -41.98
N THR A 130 34.90 -2.15 -42.83
CA THR A 130 35.15 -2.38 -44.24
C THR A 130 34.19 -1.64 -45.18
N GLY A 131 33.31 -0.75 -44.68
CA GLY A 131 32.40 0.06 -45.50
C GLY A 131 31.26 -0.72 -46.19
N ALA A 132 31.07 -2.00 -45.88
CA ALA A 132 29.98 -2.80 -46.42
C ALA A 132 28.72 -2.59 -45.58
N VAL A 133 27.59 -2.19 -46.19
CA VAL A 133 26.28 -2.11 -45.59
C VAL A 133 25.82 -3.55 -45.31
N ALA A 134 25.74 -3.93 -44.04
CA ALA A 134 25.19 -5.22 -43.67
C ALA A 134 23.70 -5.25 -44.03
N LYS A 135 23.30 -6.17 -44.91
CA LYS A 135 21.89 -6.47 -45.19
C LYS A 135 21.20 -6.87 -43.86
N PRO A 136 19.94 -6.49 -43.64
CA PRO A 136 19.22 -6.91 -42.45
C PRO A 136 19.11 -8.44 -42.47
N TYR A 137 19.81 -9.07 -41.54
CA TYR A 137 19.75 -10.50 -41.34
C TYR A 137 18.36 -10.85 -40.75
N GLY A 138 17.64 -11.71 -41.48
CA GLY A 138 16.32 -12.17 -41.06
C GLY A 138 16.32 -12.78 -39.66
N SER A 139 15.31 -12.43 -38.96
CA SER A 139 14.88 -12.86 -37.62
C SER A 139 15.24 -14.31 -37.25
N SER A 140 16.29 -14.49 -36.48
CA SER A 140 16.40 -15.54 -35.44
C SER A 140 17.65 -15.28 -34.59
N GLY A 141 17.63 -14.24 -33.80
CA GLY A 141 18.70 -13.92 -32.85
C GLY A 141 18.10 -13.34 -31.61
N ARG A 142 18.14 -14.12 -30.55
CA ARG A 142 17.86 -13.72 -29.18
C ARG A 142 18.48 -12.36 -28.90
N VAL A 143 17.65 -11.32 -28.81
CA VAL A 143 18.08 -10.01 -28.32
C VAL A 143 18.56 -10.22 -26.88
N PRO A 144 19.78 -9.81 -26.49
CA PRO A 144 20.17 -9.84 -25.09
C PRO A 144 19.23 -8.91 -24.35
N VAL A 145 18.37 -9.48 -23.52
CA VAL A 145 17.55 -8.72 -22.57
C VAL A 145 18.53 -8.07 -21.59
N PRO A 146 18.57 -6.73 -21.48
CA PRO A 146 19.38 -6.10 -20.45
C PRO A 146 18.94 -6.63 -19.10
N PRO A 147 19.85 -6.86 -18.13
CA PRO A 147 19.48 -7.36 -16.83
C PRO A 147 18.43 -6.44 -16.22
N PRO A 148 17.40 -7.00 -15.57
CA PRO A 148 16.37 -6.18 -14.93
C PRO A 148 17.04 -5.27 -13.92
N VAL A 149 16.89 -3.96 -14.12
CA VAL A 149 17.26 -2.98 -13.10
C VAL A 149 16.41 -3.30 -11.89
N ALA A 150 17.04 -3.86 -10.86
CA ALA A 150 16.37 -4.13 -9.59
C ALA A 150 16.02 -2.78 -8.96
N ILE A 151 14.83 -2.30 -9.26
CA ILE A 151 14.22 -1.24 -8.47
C ILE A 151 13.93 -1.88 -7.12
N ASN A 152 14.67 -1.41 -6.12
CA ASN A 152 14.61 -1.88 -4.75
C ASN A 152 13.15 -1.86 -4.29
N ARG A 153 12.51 -3.03 -4.22
CA ARG A 153 11.18 -3.21 -3.64
C ARG A 153 11.33 -3.20 -2.12
N CYS A 154 11.40 -2.01 -1.56
CA CYS A 154 11.12 -1.75 -0.16
C CYS A 154 9.81 -0.96 -0.11
N LEU A 155 8.73 -1.68 -0.09
CA LEU A 155 7.41 -1.26 0.40
C LEU A 155 6.82 -2.40 1.23
#